data_84808397d0e68186c64186a0cffe0334
#
_entry.id   84808397d0e68186c64186a0cffe0334
#
_cell.length_a   1.000
_cell.length_b   1.000
_cell.length_c   1.000
_cell.angle_alpha   90.00
_cell.angle_beta   90.00
_cell.angle_gamma   90.00
#
_symmetry.space_group_name_H-M   'P 1'
#
loop_
_entity.id
_entity.type
_entity.pdbx_description
1 polymer ?
#
loop_
_entity_poly.entity_id
_entity_poly.type
_entity_poly.pdbx_seq_one_letter_code
_entity_poly.pdbx_strand_id
1 'polypeptide(L)'
;MQHNLSSNKARLNIQINSELKSRLYQLSSEQGKKVSVLVRESIEEKLNRIEKDIFEEKMKRAYLELANENLEISNDFQFADSENL
;
A
#
# COMPACT_ATOMS: atom_id res chain seq x y z
N MET A 1 -3.61 13.16 -11.14
CA MET A 1 -3.81 13.67 -10.74
C MET A 1 -3.77 14.39 -10.12
N GLN A 2 -3.94 14.42 -9.95
CA GLN A 2 -4.15 15.08 -9.42
C GLN A 2 -3.88 15.76 -8.75
N HIS A 3 -3.94 15.96 -8.60
CA HIS A 3 -3.86 16.69 -8.01
C HIS A 3 -3.73 17.48 -7.52
N ASN A 4 -3.77 17.73 -7.37
CA ASN A 4 -3.84 18.57 -6.88
C ASN A 4 -4.09 19.29 -6.47
N LEU A 5 -4.50 19.39 -6.53
CA LEU A 5 -4.64 20.08 -6.04
C LEU A 5 -5.07 20.45 -4.96
N SER A 6 -4.90 20.67 -4.63
CA SER A 6 -4.81 20.91 -3.28
C SER A 6 -6.01 21.51 -2.73
N SER A 7 -6.48 22.51 -3.19
CA SER A 7 -7.66 23.10 -2.67
C SER A 7 -8.88 22.34 -3.10
N ASN A 8 -8.75 21.44 -3.98
CA ASN A 8 -9.88 20.69 -4.44
C ASN A 8 -10.22 19.58 -3.48
N LYS A 9 -11.42 19.63 -2.97
CA LYS A 9 -11.89 18.58 -2.09
C LYS A 9 -12.83 17.70 -2.85
N ALA A 10 -12.66 16.43 -2.71
CA ALA A 10 -13.52 15.46 -3.32
C ALA A 10 -14.24 14.68 -2.24
N ARG A 11 -15.40 14.19 -2.55
CA ARG A 11 -16.17 13.43 -1.60
C ARG A 11 -16.17 11.97 -2.04
N LEU A 12 -16.09 11.12 -1.05
CA LEU A 12 -16.11 9.69 -1.29
C LEU A 12 -17.13 9.10 -0.34
N ASN A 13 -18.13 8.46 -0.90
CA ASN A 13 -19.15 7.82 -0.08
C ASN A 13 -18.98 6.33 -0.20
N ILE A 14 -18.77 5.68 0.92
CA ILE A 14 -18.67 4.24 0.95
C ILE A 14 -19.54 3.72 2.06
N GLN A 15 -19.94 2.48 1.93
CA GLN A 15 -20.72 1.84 2.96
C GLN A 15 -19.81 0.92 3.76
N ILE A 16 -19.97 0.94 5.06
CA ILE A 16 -19.24 0.05 5.93
C ILE A 16 -20.24 -0.63 6.83
N ASN A 17 -19.90 -1.78 7.34
CA ASN A 17 -20.82 -2.47 8.23
C ASN A 17 -20.78 -1.82 9.60
N SER A 18 -21.76 -2.16 10.41
CA SER A 18 -21.92 -1.50 11.70
C SER A 18 -20.76 -1.83 12.63
N GLU A 19 -20.21 -3.01 12.51
CA GLU A 19 -19.09 -3.39 13.36
C GLU A 19 -17.89 -2.50 13.08
N LEU A 20 -17.59 -2.30 11.82
CA LEU A 20 -16.46 -1.44 11.45
C LEU A 20 -16.71 -0.01 11.89
N LYS A 21 -17.94 0.44 11.74
CA LYS A 21 -18.29 1.79 12.19
C LYS A 21 -18.06 1.94 13.68
N SER A 22 -18.47 0.95 14.45
CA SER A 22 -18.27 1.00 15.90
C SER A 22 -16.79 1.06 16.25
N ARG A 23 -16.00 0.27 15.56
CA ARG A 23 -14.56 0.28 15.81
C ARG A 23 -13.96 1.65 15.50
N LEU A 24 -14.41 2.26 14.41
CA LEU A 24 -13.92 3.58 14.05
C LEU A 24 -14.22 4.60 15.14
N TYR A 25 -15.45 4.60 15.62
CA TYR A 25 -15.82 5.56 16.65
C TYR A 25 -15.07 5.31 17.94
N GLN A 26 -14.94 4.05 18.31
CA GLN A 26 -14.26 3.73 19.54
C GLN A 26 -12.79 4.12 19.47
N LEU A 27 -12.12 3.77 18.38
CA LEU A 27 -10.70 4.05 18.27
C LEU A 27 -10.42 5.53 18.09
N SER A 28 -11.30 6.24 17.39
CA SER A 28 -11.10 7.67 17.25
C SER A 28 -11.22 8.36 18.60
N SER A 29 -12.12 7.88 19.43
CA SER A 29 -12.26 8.41 20.76
C SER A 29 -11.01 8.16 21.58
N GLU A 30 -10.47 6.95 21.50
CA GLU A 30 -9.28 6.62 22.24
C GLU A 30 -8.07 7.40 21.77
N GLN A 31 -8.03 7.72 20.48
CA GLN A 31 -6.92 8.46 19.93
C GLN A 31 -7.11 9.97 20.08
N GLY A 32 -8.26 10.39 20.53
CA GLY A 32 -8.53 11.82 20.63
C GLY A 32 -8.65 12.49 19.29
N LYS A 33 -9.08 11.75 18.27
CA LYS A 33 -9.20 12.29 16.93
C LYS A 33 -10.63 12.24 16.47
N LYS A 34 -10.96 13.08 15.51
CA LYS A 34 -12.26 12.98 14.87
C LYS A 34 -12.27 11.74 14.00
N VAL A 35 -13.46 11.18 13.84
CA VAL A 35 -13.60 9.99 13.02
C VAL A 35 -13.11 10.26 11.59
N SER A 36 -13.45 11.42 11.03
CA SER A 36 -13.03 11.72 9.67
C SER A 36 -11.52 11.80 9.54
N VAL A 37 -10.85 12.29 10.56
CA VAL A 37 -9.40 12.37 10.54
C VAL A 37 -8.81 10.97 10.61
N LEU A 38 -9.34 10.13 11.49
CA LEU A 38 -8.84 8.78 11.62
C LEU A 38 -9.04 7.99 10.32
N VAL A 39 -10.21 8.16 9.69
CA VAL A 39 -10.49 7.48 8.45
C VAL A 39 -9.52 7.92 7.36
N ARG A 40 -9.31 9.24 7.27
CA ARG A 40 -8.42 9.76 6.23
C ARG A 40 -7.01 9.26 6.42
N GLU A 41 -6.53 9.29 7.65
CA GLU A 41 -5.18 8.81 7.93
C GLU A 41 -5.05 7.33 7.62
N SER A 42 -6.09 6.56 7.95
CA SER A 42 -6.06 5.12 7.71
C SER A 42 -6.02 4.84 6.22
N ILE A 43 -6.79 5.60 5.45
CA ILE A 43 -6.79 5.41 4.01
C ILE A 43 -5.44 5.76 3.43
N GLU A 44 -4.87 6.88 3.85
CA GLU A 44 -3.57 7.29 3.33
C GLU A 44 -2.50 6.28 3.66
N GLU A 45 -2.53 5.79 4.87
CA GLU A 45 -1.55 4.81 5.29
C GLU A 45 -1.67 3.53 4.47
N LYS A 46 -2.89 3.08 4.26
CA LYS A 46 -3.12 1.87 3.50
C LYS A 46 -2.69 2.03 2.04
N LEU A 47 -3.02 3.18 1.46
CA LEU A 47 -2.64 3.43 0.08
C LEU A 47 -1.14 3.50 -0.08
N ASN A 48 -0.47 4.14 0.88
CA ASN A 48 0.98 4.22 0.82
C ASN A 48 1.60 2.84 0.89
N ARG A 49 1.02 1.98 1.71
CA ARG A 49 1.53 0.62 1.82
C ARG A 49 1.32 -0.15 0.52
N ILE A 50 0.15 0.00 -0.08
CA ILE A 50 -0.13 -0.69 -1.34
C ILE A 50 0.82 -0.21 -2.42
N GLU A 51 1.03 1.10 -2.49
CA GLU A 51 1.92 1.67 -3.49
C GLU A 51 3.34 1.18 -3.29
N LYS A 52 3.75 1.07 -2.04
CA LYS A 52 5.08 0.57 -1.76
C LYS A 52 5.21 -0.88 -2.18
N ASP A 53 4.19 -1.69 -1.90
CA ASP A 53 4.21 -3.09 -2.27
C ASP A 53 4.28 -3.25 -3.79
N ILE A 54 3.51 -2.44 -4.49
CA ILE A 54 3.51 -2.48 -5.94
C ILE A 54 4.87 -2.09 -6.49
N PHE A 55 5.45 -1.05 -5.92
CA PHE A 55 6.75 -0.60 -6.36
C PHE A 55 7.80 -1.68 -6.14
N GLU A 56 7.78 -2.31 -4.98
CA GLU A 56 8.74 -3.35 -4.68
C GLU A 56 8.55 -4.55 -5.60
N GLU A 57 7.31 -4.84 -5.93
CA GLU A 57 7.04 -5.94 -6.84
C GLU A 57 7.58 -5.64 -8.23
N LYS A 58 7.41 -4.41 -8.69
CA LYS A 58 7.94 -4.03 -9.99
C LYS A 58 9.45 -4.06 -10.01
N MET A 59 10.08 -3.60 -8.94
CA MET A 59 11.52 -3.64 -8.85
C MET A 59 12.01 -5.07 -8.87
N LYS A 60 11.31 -5.93 -8.18
CA LYS A 60 11.70 -7.31 -8.11
C LYS A 60 11.62 -7.96 -9.49
N ARG A 61 10.55 -7.65 -10.23
CA ARG A 61 10.41 -8.20 -11.56
C ARG A 61 11.50 -7.70 -12.48
N ALA A 62 11.80 -6.42 -12.43
CA ALA A 62 12.83 -5.86 -13.25
C ALA A 62 14.17 -6.53 -12.94
N TYR A 63 14.39 -6.76 -11.68
CA TYR A 63 15.61 -7.40 -11.27
C TYR A 63 15.71 -8.82 -11.82
N LEU A 64 14.62 -9.55 -11.77
CA LEU A 64 14.60 -10.89 -12.27
C LEU A 64 14.77 -10.93 -13.78
N GLU A 65 14.20 -9.97 -14.46
CA GLU A 65 14.36 -9.91 -15.90
C GLU A 65 15.80 -9.64 -16.29
N LEU A 66 16.45 -8.78 -15.56
CA LEU A 66 17.84 -8.55 -15.81
C LEU A 66 18.67 -9.79 -15.55
N ALA A 67 18.32 -10.50 -14.50
CA ALA A 67 19.01 -11.72 -14.20
C ALA A 67 18.82 -12.74 -15.30
N ASN A 68 17.64 -12.77 -15.87
CA ASN A 68 17.39 -13.70 -16.95
C ASN A 68 18.18 -13.33 -18.18
N GLU A 69 18.37 -12.05 -18.41
CA GLU A 69 19.17 -11.67 -19.55
C GLU A 69 20.61 -12.03 -19.37
N ASN A 70 21.06 -12.07 -18.17
CA ASN A 70 22.41 -12.47 -17.90
C ASN A 70 22.42 -13.91 -17.49
N LEU A 71 21.56 -14.67 -18.10
CA LEU A 71 21.27 -15.91 -17.65
C LEU A 71 22.36 -16.87 -17.55
N GLU A 72 23.17 -16.87 -18.45
CA GLU A 72 24.20 -17.81 -18.41
C GLU A 72 24.87 -17.75 -17.14
N ILE A 73 24.84 -16.63 -16.54
CA ILE A 73 25.49 -16.51 -15.36
C ILE A 73 24.72 -16.99 -14.29
N SER A 74 23.54 -16.66 -14.31
CA SER A 74 22.84 -16.85 -13.17
C SER A 74 22.40 -18.16 -12.93
N ASN A 75 22.49 -18.98 -13.87
CA ASN A 75 21.95 -20.13 -13.62
C ASN A 75 22.23 -20.68 -12.36
N ASP A 76 23.13 -20.35 -11.80
CA ASP A 76 23.27 -20.87 -10.64
C ASP A 76 22.69 -20.22 -9.64
N PHE A 77 22.44 -19.45 -9.52
CA PHE A 77 21.91 -18.88 -8.47
C PHE A 77 20.66 -18.99 -8.30
N GLN A 78 20.26 -19.63 -8.73
CA GLN A 78 19.10 -19.77 -8.56
C GLN A 78 18.63 -20.00 -7.51
N PHE A 79 19.06 -20.34 -7.10
CA PHE A 79 18.62 -20.24 -6.19
C PHE A 79 18.38 -19.74 -5.34
N ALA A 80 18.52 -19.85 -5.22
CA ALA A 80 18.35 -19.25 -4.45
C ALA A 80 17.73 -18.56 -4.07
N ASP A 81 17.56 -18.65 -4.37
CA ASP A 81 17.08 -17.84 -4.05
C ASP A 81 16.22 -17.60 -3.65
N SER A 82 15.90 -18.14 -3.80
CA SER A 82 15.12 -17.82 -3.52
C SER A 82 14.61 -17.83 -2.55
N GLU A 83 14.75 -18.23 -2.11
CA GLU A 83 14.38 -18.06 -1.34
C GLU A 83 14.08 -17.43 -0.58
N ASN A 84 14.14 -17.35 -0.57
CA ASN A 84 13.87 -16.50 0.02
C ASN A 84 13.37 -15.79 0.16
N LEU A 85 13.07 -16.10 -0.11
CA LEU A 85 12.60 -15.33 -0.10
C LEU A 85 12.19 -15.00 0.13
#